data_e5e24b3aa59d77576cc07cae922b838e
#
_entry.id   e5e24b3aa59d77576cc07cae922b838e
#
_cell.length_a   1.000
_cell.length_b   1.000
_cell.length_c   1.000
_cell.angle_alpha   90.00
_cell.angle_beta   90.00
_cell.angle_gamma   90.00
#
_symmetry.space_group_name_H-M   'P 1'
#
loop_
_entity.id
_entity.type
_entity.pdbx_description
1 polymer ?
#
loop_
_entity_poly.entity_id
_entity_poly.type
_entity_poly.pdbx_seq_one_letter_code
_entity_poly.pdbx_strand_id
1 'polypeptide(L)'
;MRSLVMLLVALLAGCAQIPDGVQAVEGFDTQRYLGKWYEIARLDHRFERGLTNVTAVYTAREDGSIGVLNRGFDPERGEWQQAEGRAKLAGEPGTAMLKVSFFGPFYGGYNVVELDPDYQLSLVSGPNRSYLWILARRPDP
;
A
#
# COMPACT_ATOMS: atom_id res chain seq x y z
N MET A 1 -3.74 34.82 -15.44
CA MET A 1 -3.42 33.57 -16.17
C MET A 1 -2.28 32.81 -15.51
N ARG A 2 -1.14 33.44 -15.25
CA ARG A 2 0.01 32.78 -14.63
C ARG A 2 -0.31 32.28 -13.21
N SER A 3 -1.03 33.05 -12.40
CA SER A 3 -1.43 32.67 -11.05
C SER A 3 -2.40 31.48 -11.03
N LEU A 4 -3.25 31.35 -12.05
CA LEU A 4 -4.18 30.23 -12.17
C LEU A 4 -3.44 28.93 -12.45
N VAL A 5 -2.40 28.97 -13.30
CA VAL A 5 -1.58 27.81 -13.61
C VAL A 5 -0.80 27.33 -12.39
N MET A 6 -0.25 28.26 -11.60
CA MET A 6 0.46 27.93 -10.37
C MET A 6 -0.47 27.30 -9.32
N LEU A 7 -1.71 27.78 -9.22
CA LEU A 7 -2.70 27.21 -8.31
C LEU A 7 -3.03 25.77 -8.70
N LEU A 8 -3.15 25.49 -10.00
CA LEU A 8 -3.42 24.15 -10.50
C LEU A 8 -2.28 23.17 -10.17
N VAL A 9 -1.03 23.62 -10.33
CA VAL A 9 0.15 22.82 -9.97
C VAL A 9 0.20 22.54 -8.46
N ALA A 10 -0.15 23.52 -7.63
CA ALA A 10 -0.22 23.36 -6.18
C ALA A 10 -1.28 22.34 -5.78
N LEU A 11 -2.44 22.34 -6.46
CA LEU A 11 -3.49 21.33 -6.22
C LEU A 11 -3.03 19.93 -6.59
N LEU A 12 -2.30 19.77 -7.71
CA LEU A 12 -1.74 18.48 -8.10
C LEU A 12 -0.69 17.99 -7.11
N ALA A 13 0.16 18.90 -6.62
CA ALA A 13 1.14 18.57 -5.59
C ALA A 13 0.48 18.19 -4.25
N GLY A 14 -0.69 18.79 -3.95
CA GLY A 14 -1.48 18.46 -2.75
C GLY A 14 -2.16 17.10 -2.80
N CYS A 15 -2.10 16.39 -3.94
CA CYS A 15 -2.64 15.03 -4.07
C CYS A 15 -1.68 13.95 -3.60
N ALA A 16 -0.53 14.30 -3.04
CA ALA A 16 0.40 13.33 -2.44
C ALA A 16 -0.30 12.64 -1.26
N GLN A 17 -0.40 11.30 -1.33
CA GLN A 17 -1.16 10.50 -0.37
C GLN A 17 -0.22 9.87 0.66
N ILE A 18 0.53 10.71 1.35
CA ILE A 18 1.41 10.31 2.44
C ILE A 18 1.19 11.29 3.60
N PRO A 19 1.14 10.81 4.86
CA PRO A 19 0.96 11.70 6.01
C PRO A 19 2.12 12.69 6.16
N ASP A 20 1.82 13.88 6.65
CA ASP A 20 2.83 14.89 6.93
C ASP A 20 3.87 14.36 7.91
N GLY A 21 5.15 14.63 7.63
CA GLY A 21 6.25 14.18 8.46
C GLY A 21 6.64 12.74 8.31
N VAL A 22 5.94 11.98 7.47
CA VAL A 22 6.24 10.58 7.18
C VAL A 22 7.01 10.51 5.87
N GLN A 23 8.10 9.75 5.87
CA GLN A 23 8.93 9.57 4.69
C GLN A 23 8.94 8.11 4.26
N ALA A 24 8.74 7.89 2.96
CA ALA A 24 8.85 6.57 2.37
C ALA A 24 10.32 6.19 2.18
N VAL A 25 10.59 4.90 2.26
CA VAL A 25 11.92 4.33 2.09
C VAL A 25 12.45 4.66 0.69
N GLU A 26 13.74 5.00 0.60
CA GLU A 26 14.44 5.18 -0.66
C GLU A 26 15.26 3.94 -1.00
N GLY A 27 15.71 3.84 -2.25
CA GLY A 27 16.41 2.64 -2.71
C GLY A 27 15.51 1.42 -2.78
N PHE A 28 14.22 1.65 -2.99
CA PHE A 28 13.21 0.59 -3.01
C PHE A 28 13.29 -0.22 -4.30
N ASP A 29 13.45 -1.53 -4.15
CA ASP A 29 13.44 -2.48 -5.26
C ASP A 29 12.09 -3.19 -5.30
N THR A 30 11.26 -2.78 -6.27
CA THR A 30 9.92 -3.34 -6.43
C THR A 30 9.94 -4.86 -6.64
N GLN A 31 10.92 -5.35 -7.42
CA GLN A 31 11.00 -6.79 -7.70
C GLN A 31 11.22 -7.62 -6.44
N ARG A 32 12.02 -7.12 -5.52
CA ARG A 32 12.26 -7.79 -4.24
C ARG A 32 11.04 -7.73 -3.31
N TYR A 33 10.18 -6.74 -3.51
CA TYR A 33 8.98 -6.57 -2.68
C TYR A 33 7.82 -7.45 -3.13
N LEU A 34 7.85 -7.97 -4.33
CA LEU A 34 6.80 -8.84 -4.87
C LEU A 34 6.70 -10.14 -4.07
N GLY A 35 5.58 -10.84 -4.26
CA GLY A 35 5.30 -12.09 -3.60
C GLY A 35 4.31 -11.92 -2.45
N LYS A 36 4.28 -12.89 -1.57
CA LYS A 36 3.30 -12.96 -0.49
C LYS A 36 3.83 -12.30 0.77
N TRP A 37 2.94 -11.53 1.40
CA TRP A 37 3.13 -10.91 2.71
C TRP A 37 1.98 -11.28 3.63
N TYR A 38 2.30 -11.52 4.91
CA TYR A 38 1.31 -11.75 5.96
C TYR A 38 1.13 -10.46 6.75
N GLU A 39 -0.11 -10.06 6.99
CA GLU A 39 -0.42 -8.93 7.85
C GLU A 39 -0.32 -9.37 9.30
N ILE A 40 0.67 -8.85 10.02
CA ILE A 40 0.92 -9.21 11.42
C ILE A 40 0.11 -8.34 12.35
N ALA A 41 -0.03 -7.07 12.00
CA ALA A 41 -0.79 -6.10 12.79
C ALA A 41 -1.27 -4.98 11.89
N ARG A 42 -2.33 -4.33 12.32
CA ARG A 42 -2.86 -3.13 11.66
C ARG A 42 -3.54 -2.22 12.68
N LEU A 43 -3.61 -0.94 12.35
CA LEU A 43 -4.63 -0.09 12.93
C LEU A 43 -5.94 -0.49 12.27
N ASP A 44 -6.96 -0.82 13.06
CA ASP A 44 -8.20 -1.34 12.50
C ASP A 44 -8.94 -0.28 11.71
N HIS A 45 -9.53 -0.68 10.58
CA HIS A 45 -10.30 0.19 9.71
C HIS A 45 -11.42 -0.61 9.04
N ARG A 46 -12.41 0.11 8.52
CA ARG A 46 -13.66 -0.50 8.05
C ARG A 46 -13.50 -1.52 6.92
N PHE A 47 -12.45 -1.39 6.09
CA PHE A 47 -12.25 -2.28 4.94
C PHE A 47 -11.84 -3.69 5.37
N GLU A 48 -11.14 -3.82 6.49
CA GLU A 48 -10.66 -5.11 7.01
C GLU A 48 -11.28 -5.47 8.35
N ARG A 49 -12.22 -4.66 8.83
CA ARG A 49 -12.79 -4.87 10.17
C ARG A 49 -13.38 -6.25 10.31
N GLY A 50 -12.93 -6.96 11.35
CA GLY A 50 -13.36 -8.33 11.63
C GLY A 50 -12.60 -9.40 10.84
N LEU A 51 -11.78 -9.06 9.86
CA LEU A 51 -11.00 -10.05 9.13
C LEU A 51 -9.78 -10.51 9.92
N THR A 52 -9.47 -11.79 9.80
CA THR A 52 -8.27 -12.40 10.38
C THR A 52 -7.46 -13.07 9.29
N ASN A 53 -6.23 -13.42 9.59
CA ASN A 53 -5.33 -14.14 8.68
C ASN A 53 -5.22 -13.44 7.32
N VAL A 54 -5.05 -12.12 7.34
CA VAL A 54 -4.99 -11.31 6.13
C VAL A 54 -3.62 -11.48 5.48
N THR A 55 -3.65 -11.67 4.17
CA THR A 55 -2.45 -11.73 3.33
C THR A 55 -2.58 -10.80 2.14
N ALA A 56 -1.43 -10.38 1.62
CA ALA A 56 -1.35 -9.63 0.37
C ALA A 56 -0.35 -10.34 -0.54
N VAL A 57 -0.72 -10.51 -1.79
CA VAL A 57 0.19 -11.07 -2.80
C VAL A 57 0.37 -10.02 -3.90
N TYR A 58 1.62 -9.64 -4.14
CA TYR A 58 1.99 -8.65 -5.15
C TYR A 58 2.66 -9.33 -6.32
N THR A 59 2.18 -9.07 -7.52
CA THR A 59 2.68 -9.70 -8.75
C THR A 59 3.01 -8.63 -9.79
N ALA A 60 4.04 -8.88 -10.59
CA ALA A 60 4.37 -8.01 -11.72
C ALA A 60 3.33 -8.18 -12.82
N ARG A 61 2.88 -7.07 -13.39
CA ARG A 61 1.97 -7.07 -14.53
C ARG A 61 2.72 -6.64 -15.78
N GLU A 62 2.22 -7.06 -16.94
CA GLU A 62 2.83 -6.76 -18.23
C GLU A 62 2.90 -5.25 -18.52
N ASP A 63 1.95 -4.47 -17.99
CA ASP A 63 1.90 -3.01 -18.18
C ASP A 63 2.80 -2.22 -17.24
N GLY A 64 3.63 -2.91 -16.44
CA GLY A 64 4.53 -2.29 -15.47
C GLY A 64 3.90 -1.97 -14.13
N SER A 65 2.60 -2.16 -13.97
CA SER A 65 1.94 -2.03 -12.68
C SER A 65 2.10 -3.31 -11.85
N ILE A 66 1.62 -3.27 -10.63
CA ILE A 66 1.68 -4.38 -9.68
C ILE A 66 0.26 -4.89 -9.47
N GLY A 67 0.06 -6.19 -9.65
CA GLY A 67 -1.18 -6.83 -9.25
C GLY A 67 -1.21 -7.02 -7.74
N VAL A 68 -2.37 -6.77 -7.14
CA VAL A 68 -2.58 -6.89 -5.69
C VAL A 68 -3.72 -7.86 -5.45
N LEU A 69 -3.47 -8.89 -4.65
CA LEU A 69 -4.51 -9.80 -4.19
C LEU A 69 -4.50 -9.79 -2.67
N ASN A 70 -5.50 -9.17 -2.07
CA ASN A 70 -5.71 -9.23 -0.63
C ASN A 70 -6.71 -10.32 -0.29
N ARG A 71 -6.42 -11.07 0.76
CA ARG A 71 -7.28 -12.18 1.19
C ARG A 71 -7.35 -12.18 2.71
N GLY A 72 -8.55 -12.36 3.27
CA GLY A 72 -8.75 -12.42 4.71
C GLY A 72 -9.90 -13.34 5.06
N PHE A 73 -9.87 -13.89 6.27
CA PHE A 73 -10.93 -14.77 6.76
C PHE A 73 -11.93 -13.98 7.59
N ASP A 74 -13.22 -14.16 7.29
CA ASP A 74 -14.32 -13.58 8.04
C ASP A 74 -14.86 -14.64 9.00
N PRO A 75 -14.53 -14.59 10.31
CA PRO A 75 -14.96 -15.61 11.24
C PRO A 75 -16.46 -15.58 11.55
N GLU A 76 -17.13 -14.43 11.36
CA GLU A 76 -18.57 -14.35 11.57
C GLU A 76 -19.33 -15.14 10.50
N ARG A 77 -18.85 -15.08 9.25
CA ARG A 77 -19.47 -15.78 8.13
C ARG A 77 -18.84 -17.14 7.87
N GLY A 78 -17.69 -17.42 8.47
CA GLY A 78 -16.94 -18.66 8.25
C GLY A 78 -16.42 -18.79 6.84
N GLU A 79 -16.10 -17.68 6.17
CA GLU A 79 -15.67 -17.70 4.76
C GLU A 79 -14.51 -16.76 4.52
N TRP A 80 -13.74 -17.06 3.47
CA TRP A 80 -12.66 -16.21 2.99
C TRP A 80 -13.21 -15.14 2.07
N GLN A 81 -12.67 -13.95 2.22
CA GLN A 81 -12.95 -12.82 1.33
C GLN A 81 -11.67 -12.45 0.62
N GLN A 82 -11.78 -11.98 -0.60
CA GLN A 82 -10.63 -11.47 -1.34
C GLN A 82 -11.00 -10.28 -2.20
N ALA A 83 -10.01 -9.44 -2.45
CA ALA A 83 -10.13 -8.27 -3.32
C ALA A 83 -8.89 -8.19 -4.20
N GLU A 84 -9.11 -7.93 -5.47
CA GLU A 84 -8.05 -7.73 -6.45
C GLU A 84 -7.91 -6.24 -6.75
N GLY A 85 -6.70 -5.79 -6.85
CA GLY A 85 -6.39 -4.39 -7.12
C GLY A 85 -5.14 -4.24 -7.96
N ARG A 86 -4.76 -3.00 -8.12
CA ARG A 86 -3.59 -2.59 -8.89
C ARG A 86 -2.84 -1.51 -8.13
N ALA A 87 -1.53 -1.64 -8.09
CA ALA A 87 -0.66 -0.63 -7.49
C ALA A 87 0.29 -0.06 -8.53
N LYS A 88 0.65 1.20 -8.33
CA LYS A 88 1.63 1.91 -9.16
C LYS A 88 2.55 2.72 -8.27
N LEU A 89 3.78 2.94 -8.73
CA LEU A 89 4.65 3.91 -8.08
C LEU A 89 4.08 5.31 -8.25
N ALA A 90 4.05 6.08 -7.18
CA ALA A 90 3.43 7.41 -7.15
C ALA A 90 4.41 8.54 -6.86
N GLY A 91 5.63 8.21 -6.38
CA GLY A 91 6.67 9.18 -6.08
C GLY A 91 7.82 9.12 -7.05
N GLU A 92 8.96 9.65 -6.62
CA GLU A 92 10.20 9.59 -7.39
C GLU A 92 10.65 8.14 -7.59
N PRO A 93 11.34 7.83 -8.70
CA PRO A 93 11.87 6.49 -8.89
C PRO A 93 12.75 6.05 -7.72
N GLY A 94 12.54 4.81 -7.24
CA GLY A 94 13.28 4.29 -6.10
C GLY A 94 12.72 4.70 -4.74
N THR A 95 11.68 5.52 -4.69
CA THR A 95 10.98 5.86 -3.45
C THR A 95 9.76 4.95 -3.28
N ALA A 96 9.57 4.39 -2.11
CA ALA A 96 8.50 3.44 -1.85
C ALA A 96 7.15 4.11 -1.57
N MET A 97 6.78 5.06 -2.40
CA MET A 97 5.46 5.68 -2.44
C MET A 97 4.66 5.07 -3.57
N LEU A 98 3.59 4.38 -3.22
CA LEU A 98 2.71 3.74 -4.18
C LEU A 98 1.28 4.23 -3.99
N LYS A 99 0.46 3.95 -4.97
CA LYS A 99 -0.99 4.12 -4.88
C LYS A 99 -1.67 2.84 -5.32
N VAL A 100 -2.70 2.44 -4.60
CA VAL A 100 -3.43 1.18 -4.83
C VAL A 100 -4.88 1.49 -5.10
N SER A 101 -5.45 0.81 -6.09
CA SER A 101 -6.87 0.91 -6.43
C SER A 101 -7.50 -0.47 -6.47
N PHE A 102 -8.68 -0.57 -5.85
CA PHE A 102 -9.55 -1.74 -5.94
C PHE A 102 -10.84 -1.42 -6.70
N PHE A 103 -11.12 -0.14 -6.92
CA PHE A 103 -12.38 0.31 -7.54
C PHE A 103 -12.11 1.43 -8.54
N GLY A 104 -11.88 1.06 -9.80
CA GLY A 104 -11.82 2.00 -10.91
C GLY A 104 -10.80 3.12 -10.73
N PRO A 105 -11.23 4.40 -10.79
CA PRO A 105 -10.29 5.51 -10.76
C PRO A 105 -9.83 5.93 -9.35
N PHE A 106 -10.34 5.29 -8.30
CA PHE A 106 -10.05 5.68 -6.92
C PHE A 106 -8.80 4.96 -6.42
N TYR A 107 -7.79 5.74 -6.07
CA TYR A 107 -6.51 5.26 -5.56
C TYR A 107 -6.29 5.72 -4.13
N GLY A 108 -5.75 4.83 -3.28
CA GLY A 108 -5.30 5.16 -1.95
C GLY A 108 -3.79 5.07 -1.83
N GLY A 109 -3.19 5.90 -0.99
CA GLY A 109 -1.75 5.88 -0.73
C GLY A 109 -1.33 4.60 -0.04
N TYR A 110 -0.16 4.09 -0.43
CA TYR A 110 0.50 2.93 0.15
C TYR A 110 1.98 3.25 0.22
N ASN A 111 2.49 3.51 1.42
CA ASN A 111 3.83 4.02 1.59
C ASN A 111 4.61 3.09 2.50
N VAL A 112 5.69 2.51 1.99
CA VAL A 112 6.59 1.71 2.82
C VAL A 112 7.51 2.66 3.57
N VAL A 113 7.36 2.73 4.88
CA VAL A 113 8.09 3.70 5.70
C VAL A 113 9.24 3.07 6.47
N GLU A 114 9.19 1.76 6.68
CA GLU A 114 10.29 0.97 7.22
C GLU A 114 10.35 -0.36 6.49
N LEU A 115 11.54 -0.81 6.16
CA LEU A 115 11.76 -2.06 5.44
C LEU A 115 13.13 -2.59 5.81
N ASP A 116 13.20 -3.82 6.30
CA ASP A 116 14.49 -4.41 6.63
C ASP A 116 15.29 -4.74 5.36
N PRO A 117 16.63 -4.82 5.45
CA PRO A 117 17.47 -5.02 4.27
C PRO A 117 17.16 -6.28 3.47
N ASP A 118 16.62 -7.31 4.11
CA ASP A 118 16.30 -8.59 3.47
C ASP A 118 14.85 -8.66 2.97
N TYR A 119 14.09 -7.58 3.08
CA TYR A 119 12.68 -7.49 2.66
C TYR A 119 11.80 -8.54 3.34
N GLN A 120 12.01 -8.75 4.65
CA GLN A 120 11.25 -9.71 5.43
C GLN A 120 10.18 -9.07 6.31
N LEU A 121 10.37 -7.81 6.69
CA LEU A 121 9.42 -7.01 7.48
C LEU A 121 9.20 -5.67 6.82
N SER A 122 7.96 -5.22 6.77
CA SER A 122 7.57 -3.97 6.15
C SER A 122 6.57 -3.24 7.04
N LEU A 123 6.80 -1.95 7.27
CA LEU A 123 5.84 -1.06 7.91
C LEU A 123 5.25 -0.15 6.84
N VAL A 124 3.93 -0.22 6.67
CA VAL A 124 3.23 0.48 5.59
C VAL A 124 2.27 1.49 6.19
N SER A 125 2.36 2.73 5.73
CA SER A 125 1.41 3.80 6.05
C SER A 125 0.47 4.03 4.87
N GLY A 126 -0.81 4.20 5.17
CA GLY A 126 -1.78 4.63 4.17
C GLY A 126 -1.70 6.14 3.89
N PRO A 127 -2.76 6.72 3.29
CA PRO A 127 -2.77 8.13 2.92
C PRO A 127 -2.81 9.08 4.12
N ASN A 128 -3.20 8.56 5.29
CA ASN A 128 -3.25 9.31 6.53
C ASN A 128 -2.90 8.40 7.70
N ARG A 129 -2.82 8.97 8.91
CA ARG A 129 -2.36 8.25 10.11
C ARG A 129 -3.34 7.23 10.66
N SER A 130 -4.52 7.10 10.06
CA SER A 130 -5.51 6.09 10.46
C SER A 130 -5.22 4.72 9.83
N TYR A 131 -4.32 4.65 8.87
CA TYR A 131 -3.98 3.42 8.15
C TYR A 131 -2.51 3.08 8.35
N LEU A 132 -2.27 1.97 9.02
CA LEU A 132 -0.92 1.48 9.30
C LEU A 132 -0.96 -0.04 9.35
N TRP A 133 0.01 -0.68 8.69
CA TRP A 133 0.13 -2.13 8.66
C TRP A 133 1.56 -2.56 8.94
N ILE A 134 1.70 -3.68 9.63
CA ILE A 134 2.97 -4.40 9.72
C ILE A 134 2.82 -5.69 8.93
N LEU A 135 3.68 -5.86 7.94
CA LEU A 135 3.68 -7.02 7.07
C LEU A 135 4.97 -7.82 7.28
N ALA A 136 4.87 -9.15 7.17
CA ALA A 136 6.02 -10.03 7.27
C ALA A 136 5.93 -11.13 6.22
N ARG A 137 7.08 -11.71 5.86
CA ARG A 137 7.12 -12.84 4.92
C ARG A 137 6.63 -14.13 5.56
N ARG A 138 6.59 -14.18 6.88
CA ARG A 138 6.14 -15.34 7.64
C ARG A 138 5.00 -14.93 8.56
N PRO A 139 4.04 -15.85 8.83
CA PRO A 139 2.91 -15.53 9.72
C PRO A 139 3.32 -15.40 11.18
N ASP A 140 4.50 -15.92 11.54
CA ASP A 140 5.05 -15.94 12.89
C ASP A 140 6.49 -15.44 12.88
N PRO A 141 6.70 -14.16 12.55
CA PRO A 141 8.04 -13.61 12.39
C PRO A 141 8.80 -13.48 13.70
#